data_52d699acd1be298e55ae2f610c5c84fe
#
_entry.id   52d699acd1be298e55ae2f610c5c84fe
#
_cell.length_a   1.000
_cell.length_b   1.000
_cell.length_c   1.000
_cell.angle_alpha   90.00
_cell.angle_beta   90.00
_cell.angle_gamma   90.00
#
_symmetry.space_group_name_H-M   'P 1'
#
loop_
_entity.id
_entity.type
_entity.pdbx_description
1 polymer ?
#
loop_
_entity_poly.entity_id
_entity_poly.type
_entity_poly.pdbx_seq_one_letter_code
_entity_poly.pdbx_strand_id
1 'polypeptide(L)'
;MTRKEYRTATKLVRGGVKRSANQETAEALYMTSGFVYSSAEEAAAAFRDEADVFVYSRYGNPTVKMFEERLALLEGAEACRATGSGMAAVFGAMACQLEAGDRVVASRALFGACHAILTKILPRWGI
;
A
#
# COMPACT_ATOMS: atom_id res chain seq x y z
N MET A 1 2.32 25.59 8.90
CA MET A 1 3.69 25.34 8.40
C MET A 1 3.58 24.95 6.93
N THR A 2 4.14 25.75 6.01
CA THR A 2 4.17 25.44 4.57
C THR A 2 4.99 24.16 4.37
N ARG A 3 4.36 23.13 3.80
CA ARG A 3 4.99 21.85 3.46
C ARG A 3 6.11 22.15 2.46
N LYS A 4 7.36 21.98 2.89
CA LYS A 4 8.52 22.24 2.04
C LYS A 4 8.47 21.29 0.84
N GLU A 5 8.32 21.84 -0.37
CA GLU A 5 8.24 21.04 -1.58
C GLU A 5 9.65 20.53 -1.95
N TYR A 6 9.88 19.25 -1.76
CA TYR A 6 11.16 18.63 -2.09
C TYR A 6 11.23 18.26 -3.58
N ARG A 7 12.43 18.36 -4.16
CA ARG A 7 12.72 17.82 -5.50
C ARG A 7 12.59 16.30 -5.50
N THR A 8 12.31 15.71 -6.66
CA THR A 8 12.14 14.24 -6.83
C THR A 8 13.30 13.44 -6.24
N ALA A 9 14.55 13.85 -6.47
CA ALA A 9 15.73 13.19 -5.88
C ALA A 9 15.69 13.18 -4.34
N THR A 10 15.22 14.26 -3.70
CA THR A 10 15.07 14.31 -2.24
C THR A 10 13.90 13.45 -1.77
N LYS A 11 12.79 13.40 -2.51
CA LYS A 11 11.64 12.51 -2.22
C LYS A 11 12.07 11.04 -2.25
N LEU A 12 12.91 10.64 -3.21
CA LEU A 12 13.45 9.27 -3.33
C LEU A 12 14.26 8.85 -2.09
N VAL A 13 15.01 9.78 -1.49
CA VAL A 13 15.91 9.48 -0.36
C VAL A 13 15.24 9.70 0.99
N ARG A 14 14.32 10.68 1.10
CA ARG A 14 13.76 11.13 2.38
C ARG A 14 12.25 10.97 2.52
N GLY A 15 11.55 10.65 1.43
CA GLY A 15 10.11 10.49 1.45
C GLY A 15 9.69 9.27 2.27
N GLY A 16 8.68 9.43 3.11
CA GLY A 16 8.14 8.36 3.95
C GLY A 16 9.03 7.89 5.09
N VAL A 17 10.24 8.46 5.28
CA VAL A 17 11.15 8.04 6.36
C VAL A 17 10.58 8.42 7.71
N LYS A 18 10.26 7.41 8.51
CA LYS A 18 9.94 7.53 9.94
C LYS A 18 11.06 6.90 10.74
N ARG A 19 11.68 7.67 11.64
CA ARG A 19 12.72 7.17 12.51
C ARG A 19 12.13 6.50 13.74
N SER A 20 12.76 5.43 14.19
CA SER A 20 12.46 4.83 15.48
C SER A 20 12.98 5.69 16.65
N ALA A 21 12.81 5.21 17.87
CA ALA A 21 13.39 5.85 19.06
C ALA A 21 14.93 5.97 19.00
N ASN A 22 15.58 5.19 18.14
CA ASN A 22 17.04 5.21 17.97
C ASN A 22 17.54 6.33 17.04
N GLN A 23 16.63 7.06 16.35
CA GLN A 23 16.96 8.18 15.46
C GLN A 23 17.96 7.80 14.34
N GLU A 24 17.84 6.62 13.80
CA GLU A 24 18.69 6.07 12.74
C GLU A 24 18.72 6.95 11.49
N THR A 25 19.84 6.97 10.77
CA THR A 25 20.04 7.79 9.56
C THR A 25 19.45 7.15 8.30
N ALA A 26 19.40 5.82 8.26
CA ALA A 26 18.81 5.01 7.19
C ALA A 26 17.52 4.36 7.68
N GLU A 27 16.75 3.82 6.76
CA GLU A 27 15.51 3.13 7.07
C GLU A 27 15.73 1.86 7.88
N ALA A 28 15.00 1.70 8.98
CA ALA A 28 14.96 0.44 9.72
C ALA A 28 14.10 -0.59 8.97
N LEU A 29 14.52 -1.86 8.99
CA LEU A 29 13.76 -2.98 8.45
C LEU A 29 13.05 -3.72 9.57
N TYR A 30 11.72 -3.73 9.52
CA TYR A 30 10.86 -4.41 10.49
C TYR A 30 10.45 -5.78 9.95
N MET A 31 11.28 -6.79 10.20
CA MET A 31 11.06 -8.18 9.76
C MET A 31 10.27 -8.95 10.82
N THR A 32 9.07 -8.49 11.12
CA THR A 32 8.16 -9.13 12.07
C THR A 32 6.78 -9.33 11.46
N SER A 33 6.04 -10.33 11.94
CA SER A 33 4.63 -10.52 11.56
C SER A 33 3.65 -9.87 12.53
N GLY A 34 3.97 -9.78 13.81
CA GLY A 34 3.10 -9.21 14.84
C GLY A 34 3.78 -8.10 15.63
N PHE A 35 2.97 -7.34 16.36
CA PHE A 35 3.38 -6.25 17.22
C PHE A 35 2.78 -6.46 18.62
N VAL A 36 3.46 -5.98 19.66
CA VAL A 36 2.97 -6.05 21.04
C VAL A 36 2.25 -4.77 21.43
N TYR A 37 1.36 -4.89 22.39
CA TYR A 37 0.59 -3.77 22.92
C TYR A 37 0.96 -3.53 24.39
N SER A 38 0.80 -2.30 24.85
CA SER A 38 1.08 -1.92 26.23
C SER A 38 -0.01 -2.39 27.20
N SER A 39 -1.24 -2.61 26.70
CA SER A 39 -2.36 -3.10 27.48
C SER A 39 -3.39 -3.85 26.63
N ALA A 40 -4.31 -4.56 27.28
CA ALA A 40 -5.44 -5.21 26.61
C ALA A 40 -6.40 -4.19 25.97
N GLU A 41 -6.56 -3.03 26.59
CA GLU A 41 -7.39 -1.93 26.09
C GLU A 41 -6.81 -1.35 24.79
N GLU A 42 -5.48 -1.15 24.72
CA GLU A 42 -4.80 -0.73 23.49
C GLU A 42 -4.96 -1.77 22.38
N ALA A 43 -4.79 -3.04 22.69
CA ALA A 43 -5.04 -4.12 21.75
C ALA A 43 -6.48 -4.09 21.20
N ALA A 44 -7.47 -3.96 22.08
CA ALA A 44 -8.87 -3.89 21.69
C ALA A 44 -9.15 -2.65 20.80
N ALA A 45 -8.58 -1.49 21.12
CA ALA A 45 -8.70 -0.28 20.32
C ALA A 45 -8.05 -0.45 18.95
N ALA A 46 -6.87 -1.08 18.88
CA ALA A 46 -6.18 -1.37 17.63
C ALA A 46 -7.00 -2.26 16.68
N PHE A 47 -7.65 -3.31 17.21
CA PHE A 47 -8.52 -4.18 16.40
C PHE A 47 -9.84 -3.53 15.97
N ARG A 48 -10.26 -2.43 16.64
CA ARG A 48 -11.40 -1.60 16.21
C ARG A 48 -11.01 -0.42 15.32
N ASP A 49 -9.74 -0.33 14.91
CA ASP A 49 -9.19 0.78 14.11
C ASP A 49 -9.31 2.15 14.80
N GLU A 50 -9.30 2.15 16.15
CA GLU A 50 -9.38 3.33 17.01
C GLU A 50 -8.00 3.81 17.51
N ALA A 51 -6.93 3.04 17.24
CA ALA A 51 -5.56 3.35 17.61
C ALA A 51 -4.63 3.29 16.40
N ASP A 52 -3.79 4.33 16.20
CA ASP A 52 -2.78 4.37 15.11
C ASP A 52 -1.54 3.54 15.49
N VAL A 53 -1.73 2.22 15.59
CA VAL A 53 -0.67 1.26 15.87
C VAL A 53 -0.69 0.11 14.86
N PHE A 54 0.46 -0.54 14.67
CA PHE A 54 0.53 -1.72 13.83
C PHE A 54 0.00 -2.95 14.59
N VAL A 55 -0.85 -3.73 13.94
CA VAL A 55 -1.45 -4.95 14.49
C VAL A 55 -0.72 -6.19 13.97
N TYR A 56 -0.63 -6.31 12.66
CA TYR A 56 -0.03 -7.44 11.98
C TYR A 56 0.48 -7.02 10.61
N SER A 57 1.65 -7.51 10.20
CA SER A 57 2.34 -7.03 8.98
C SER A 57 1.57 -7.22 7.68
N ARG A 58 0.59 -8.14 7.63
CA ARG A 58 -0.30 -8.26 6.47
C ARG A 58 -1.23 -7.04 6.31
N TYR A 59 -1.63 -6.40 7.40
CA TYR A 59 -2.44 -5.17 7.38
C TYR A 59 -1.58 -3.92 7.26
N GLY A 60 -0.44 -3.92 7.94
CA GLY A 60 0.50 -2.81 7.90
C GLY A 60 1.82 -3.15 8.59
N ASN A 61 2.90 -2.67 8.01
CA ASN A 61 4.25 -2.82 8.53
C ASN A 61 5.01 -1.51 8.30
N PRO A 62 5.83 -1.01 9.26
CA PRO A 62 6.53 0.25 9.09
C PRO A 62 7.39 0.33 7.83
N THR A 63 8.07 -0.75 7.46
CA THR A 63 8.89 -0.81 6.23
C THR A 63 8.03 -0.68 4.98
N VAL A 64 6.92 -1.43 4.91
CA VAL A 64 5.99 -1.39 3.77
C VAL A 64 5.32 -0.02 3.68
N LYS A 65 4.85 0.53 4.81
CA LYS A 65 4.22 1.86 4.86
C LYS A 65 5.17 2.96 4.36
N MET A 66 6.44 2.91 4.73
CA MET A 66 7.44 3.86 4.24
C MET A 66 7.62 3.78 2.72
N PHE A 67 7.66 2.57 2.14
CA PHE A 67 7.72 2.36 0.69
C PHE A 67 6.46 2.92 0.01
N GLU A 68 5.28 2.63 0.53
CA GLU A 68 4.00 3.12 0.02
C GLU A 68 3.93 4.65 0.03
N GLU A 69 4.28 5.28 1.15
CA GLU A 69 4.32 6.75 1.28
C GLU A 69 5.31 7.38 0.30
N ARG A 70 6.49 6.77 0.12
CA ARG A 70 7.52 7.25 -0.83
C ARG A 70 7.03 7.17 -2.27
N LEU A 71 6.42 6.07 -2.66
CA LEU A 71 5.91 5.88 -4.01
C LEU A 71 4.73 6.82 -4.28
N ALA A 72 3.80 6.98 -3.35
CA ALA A 72 2.72 7.96 -3.46
C ALA A 72 3.26 9.39 -3.67
N LEU A 73 4.32 9.77 -2.94
CA LEU A 73 4.97 11.08 -3.11
C LEU A 73 5.61 11.26 -4.50
N LEU A 74 6.16 10.19 -5.08
CA LEU A 74 6.78 10.22 -6.41
C LEU A 74 5.74 10.37 -7.52
N GLU A 75 4.66 9.62 -7.41
CA GLU A 75 3.56 9.61 -8.37
C GLU A 75 2.60 10.80 -8.20
N GLY A 76 2.72 11.56 -7.12
CA GLY A 76 1.76 12.61 -6.76
C GLY A 76 0.38 12.06 -6.41
N ALA A 77 0.33 10.80 -5.97
CA ALA A 77 -0.89 10.11 -5.60
C ALA A 77 -1.29 10.39 -4.15
N GLU A 78 -2.57 10.26 -3.85
CA GLU A 78 -3.12 10.38 -2.50
C GLU A 78 -2.67 9.22 -1.60
N ALA A 79 -2.66 8.02 -2.15
CA ALA A 79 -2.27 6.80 -1.45
C ALA A 79 -1.58 5.79 -2.39
N CYS A 80 -0.86 4.85 -1.78
CA CYS A 80 -0.30 3.70 -2.46
C CYS A 80 -0.50 2.46 -1.57
N ARG A 81 -0.68 1.31 -2.20
CA ARG A 81 -0.70 0.00 -1.53
C ARG A 81 0.26 -0.95 -2.22
N ALA A 82 1.20 -1.49 -1.45
CA ALA A 82 2.15 -2.47 -1.93
C ALA A 82 1.52 -3.88 -1.95
N THR A 83 1.87 -4.65 -2.95
CA THR A 83 1.46 -6.05 -3.11
C THR A 83 2.67 -6.93 -3.38
N GLY A 84 2.53 -8.24 -3.21
CA GLY A 84 3.62 -9.20 -3.41
C GLY A 84 4.09 -9.33 -4.87
N SER A 85 3.35 -8.78 -5.84
CA SER A 85 3.75 -8.77 -7.25
C SER A 85 2.98 -7.71 -8.03
N GLY A 86 3.53 -7.28 -9.19
CA GLY A 86 2.83 -6.35 -10.08
C GLY A 86 1.49 -6.89 -10.58
N MET A 87 1.38 -8.20 -10.82
CA MET A 87 0.11 -8.81 -11.23
C MET A 87 -0.94 -8.80 -10.10
N ALA A 88 -0.51 -8.97 -8.86
CA ALA A 88 -1.39 -8.81 -7.70
C ALA A 88 -1.87 -7.35 -7.56
N ALA A 89 -1.01 -6.36 -7.86
CA ALA A 89 -1.40 -4.96 -7.89
C ALA A 89 -2.44 -4.68 -8.97
N VAL A 90 -2.22 -5.14 -10.20
CA VAL A 90 -3.17 -4.95 -11.32
C VAL A 90 -4.51 -5.61 -11.01
N PHE A 91 -4.49 -6.85 -10.53
CA PHE A 91 -5.71 -7.58 -10.19
C PHE A 91 -6.44 -6.92 -9.02
N GLY A 92 -5.73 -6.61 -7.94
CA GLY A 92 -6.30 -5.97 -6.75
C GLY A 92 -6.91 -4.60 -7.05
N ALA A 93 -6.24 -3.78 -7.88
CA ALA A 93 -6.75 -2.46 -8.27
C ALA A 93 -8.09 -2.55 -9.03
N MET A 94 -8.32 -3.60 -9.79
CA MET A 94 -9.61 -3.84 -10.47
C MET A 94 -10.61 -4.49 -9.51
N ALA A 95 -10.23 -5.57 -8.86
CA ALA A 95 -11.14 -6.38 -8.05
C ALA A 95 -11.72 -5.64 -6.82
N CYS A 96 -11.01 -4.64 -6.28
CA CYS A 96 -11.51 -3.87 -5.14
C CYS A 96 -12.53 -2.77 -5.51
N GLN A 97 -12.74 -2.51 -6.80
CA GLN A 97 -13.58 -1.40 -7.27
C GLN A 97 -14.76 -1.88 -8.13
N LEU A 98 -14.71 -3.11 -8.64
CA LEU A 98 -15.67 -3.60 -9.63
C LEU A 98 -16.68 -4.57 -9.01
N GLU A 99 -17.92 -4.44 -9.42
CA GLU A 99 -19.02 -5.32 -9.04
C GLU A 99 -19.62 -6.00 -10.29
N ALA A 100 -20.40 -7.06 -10.08
CA ALA A 100 -21.10 -7.74 -11.18
C ALA A 100 -22.03 -6.78 -11.92
N GLY A 101 -21.90 -6.73 -13.23
CA GLY A 101 -22.61 -5.77 -14.10
C GLY A 101 -21.78 -4.55 -14.52
N ASP A 102 -20.64 -4.32 -13.88
CA ASP A 102 -19.74 -3.24 -14.26
C ASP A 102 -19.07 -3.50 -15.62
N ARG A 103 -18.55 -2.41 -16.20
CA ARG A 103 -17.84 -2.45 -17.49
C ARG A 103 -16.46 -1.86 -17.36
N VAL A 104 -15.47 -2.58 -17.87
CA VAL A 104 -14.08 -2.11 -17.96
C VAL A 104 -13.76 -1.78 -19.42
N VAL A 105 -13.28 -0.57 -19.66
CA VAL A 105 -12.74 -0.16 -20.97
C VAL A 105 -11.23 -0.10 -20.87
N ALA A 106 -10.55 -0.85 -21.72
CA ALA A 106 -9.10 -0.95 -21.71
C ALA A 106 -8.51 -0.88 -23.12
N SER A 107 -7.25 -0.44 -23.21
CA SER A 107 -6.49 -0.50 -24.45
C SER A 107 -6.21 -1.97 -24.83
N ARG A 108 -6.04 -2.23 -26.13
CA ARG A 108 -5.50 -3.50 -26.64
C ARG A 108 -4.01 -3.67 -26.38
N ALA A 109 -3.29 -2.59 -26.18
CA ALA A 109 -1.85 -2.58 -25.91
C ALA A 109 -1.60 -2.86 -24.42
N LEU A 110 -1.94 -4.05 -23.97
CA LEU A 110 -1.75 -4.52 -22.60
C LEU A 110 -0.74 -5.66 -22.55
N PHE A 111 -0.06 -5.77 -21.41
CA PHE A 111 0.69 -6.98 -21.08
C PHE A 111 -0.26 -8.19 -21.08
N GLY A 112 0.20 -9.33 -21.65
CA GLY A 112 -0.66 -10.48 -21.92
C GLY A 112 -1.43 -11.00 -20.71
N ALA A 113 -0.82 -11.00 -19.52
CA ALA A 113 -1.50 -11.43 -18.31
C ALA A 113 -2.59 -10.42 -17.86
N CYS A 114 -2.38 -9.11 -18.06
CA CYS A 114 -3.41 -8.10 -17.80
C CYS A 114 -4.60 -8.27 -18.75
N HIS A 115 -4.33 -8.54 -20.02
CA HIS A 115 -5.35 -8.87 -21.00
C HIS A 115 -6.15 -10.12 -20.59
N ALA A 116 -5.48 -11.16 -20.07
CA ALA A 116 -6.16 -12.36 -19.60
C ALA A 116 -7.06 -12.10 -18.37
N ILE A 117 -6.67 -11.19 -17.47
CA ILE A 117 -7.55 -10.77 -16.37
C ILE A 117 -8.85 -10.20 -16.93
N LEU A 118 -8.75 -9.25 -17.87
CA LEU A 118 -9.92 -8.57 -18.44
C LEU A 118 -10.81 -9.50 -19.27
N THR A 119 -10.24 -10.43 -20.03
CA THR A 119 -10.99 -11.21 -21.01
C THR A 119 -11.39 -12.62 -20.53
N LYS A 120 -10.73 -13.13 -19.47
CA LYS A 120 -10.96 -14.50 -19.00
C LYS A 120 -11.34 -14.60 -17.53
N ILE A 121 -10.89 -13.67 -16.69
CA ILE A 121 -11.13 -13.72 -15.24
C ILE A 121 -12.35 -12.89 -14.88
N LEU A 122 -12.33 -11.59 -15.15
CA LEU A 122 -13.42 -10.68 -14.80
C LEU A 122 -14.78 -11.10 -15.39
N PRO A 123 -14.89 -11.61 -16.65
CA PRO A 123 -16.16 -12.09 -17.18
C PRO A 123 -16.80 -13.22 -16.39
N ARG A 124 -16.02 -14.04 -15.65
CA ARG A 124 -16.57 -15.07 -14.76
C ARG A 124 -17.32 -14.50 -13.56
N TRP A 125 -17.08 -13.24 -13.24
CA TRP A 125 -17.73 -12.50 -12.15
C TRP A 125 -18.82 -11.56 -12.63
N GLY A 126 -19.14 -11.63 -13.93
CA GLY A 126 -20.17 -10.77 -14.53
C GLY A 126 -19.71 -9.35 -14.85
N ILE A 127 -18.40 -9.12 -14.94
CA ILE A 127 -17.77 -7.83 -15.31
C ILE A 127 -17.35 -7.89 -16.77
#